data_ee6e0d2d65b13800fa39578ea2c37275
#
_entry.id   ee6e0d2d65b13800fa39578ea2c37275
#
_cell.length_a   1.000
_cell.length_b   1.000
_cell.length_c   1.000
_cell.angle_alpha   90.00
_cell.angle_beta   90.00
_cell.angle_gamma   90.00
#
_symmetry.space_group_name_H-M   'P 1'
#
loop_
_entity.id
_entity.type
_entity.pdbx_description
1 polymer ?
#
loop_
_entity_poly.entity_id
_entity_poly.type
_entity_poly.pdbx_seq_one_letter_code
_entity_poly.pdbx_strand_id
1 'polypeptide(L)'
;GKVVAQQINNEPFKKQIDTITSSFIRTYKERTRSKIRARKYIWQLRSTMMRHLGIVRNQSSIFKGLTEIIRIERESRGLSAKLNDMILVSKFIIVGAMKRTESRGCHLRYDYPNEDPNFLKHIDQSQETLIKDLENIQSKSELFIEKSFAN
;
A
#
# COMPACT_ATOMS: atom_id res chain seq x y z
N GLY A 1 22.71 -49.86 -4.02
CA GLY A 1 21.22 -49.89 -4.02
C GLY A 1 20.61 -50.44 -2.73
N LYS A 2 21.02 -51.63 -2.28
CA LYS A 2 20.44 -52.29 -1.09
C LYS A 2 20.66 -51.52 0.22
N VAL A 3 21.83 -50.92 0.43
CA VAL A 3 22.15 -50.15 1.66
C VAL A 3 21.29 -48.89 1.75
N VAL A 4 21.08 -48.20 0.67
CA VAL A 4 20.24 -46.99 0.62
C VAL A 4 18.77 -47.34 0.88
N ALA A 5 18.28 -48.49 0.31
CA ALA A 5 16.92 -48.96 0.54
C ALA A 5 16.67 -49.35 2.01
N GLN A 6 17.67 -49.95 2.68
CA GLN A 6 17.58 -50.29 4.11
C GLN A 6 17.59 -49.07 5.01
N GLN A 7 18.33 -47.99 4.66
CA GLN A 7 18.31 -46.72 5.41
C GLN A 7 16.98 -45.98 5.26
N ILE A 8 16.35 -46.02 4.09
CA ILE A 8 15.04 -45.40 3.84
C ILE A 8 13.93 -46.05 4.66
N ASN A 9 14.04 -47.38 4.91
CA ASN A 9 13.05 -48.11 5.71
C ASN A 9 13.29 -48.03 7.21
N ASN A 10 14.35 -47.35 7.66
CA ASN A 10 14.63 -47.17 9.09
C ASN A 10 13.64 -46.14 9.70
N GLU A 11 12.89 -46.54 10.69
CA GLU A 11 11.84 -45.71 11.35
C GLU A 11 12.28 -44.30 11.72
N PRO A 12 13.46 -44.07 12.35
CA PRO A 12 13.95 -42.72 12.64
C PRO A 12 14.21 -41.86 11.38
N PHE A 13 14.74 -42.47 10.33
CA PHE A 13 15.03 -41.79 9.07
C PHE A 13 13.76 -41.40 8.31
N LYS A 14 12.79 -42.33 8.26
CA LYS A 14 11.47 -42.10 7.69
C LYS A 14 10.75 -40.95 8.41
N LYS A 15 10.75 -40.96 9.73
CA LYS A 15 10.15 -39.87 10.55
C LYS A 15 10.82 -38.51 10.31
N GLN A 16 12.13 -38.50 10.08
CA GLN A 16 12.86 -37.26 9.76
C GLN A 16 12.49 -36.73 8.37
N ILE A 17 12.37 -37.59 7.36
CA ILE A 17 11.92 -37.22 6.02
C ILE A 17 10.49 -36.70 6.05
N ASP A 18 9.57 -37.37 6.76
CA ASP A 18 8.18 -36.95 6.88
C ASP A 18 8.07 -35.57 7.55
N THR A 19 8.89 -35.31 8.56
CA THR A 19 8.96 -34.01 9.23
C THR A 19 9.45 -32.90 8.28
N ILE A 20 10.52 -33.15 7.51
CA ILE A 20 11.06 -32.19 6.54
C ILE A 20 10.02 -31.94 5.44
N THR A 21 9.41 -32.99 4.91
CA THR A 21 8.43 -32.88 3.83
C THR A 21 7.18 -32.13 4.29
N SER A 22 6.67 -32.42 5.48
CA SER A 22 5.50 -31.73 6.05
C SER A 22 5.78 -30.24 6.32
N SER A 23 6.98 -29.91 6.81
CA SER A 23 7.39 -28.51 7.03
C SER A 23 7.52 -27.75 5.72
N PHE A 24 8.08 -28.37 4.68
CA PHE A 24 8.19 -27.79 3.34
C PHE A 24 6.81 -27.52 2.72
N ILE A 25 5.91 -28.51 2.77
CA ILE A 25 4.53 -28.36 2.26
C ILE A 25 3.78 -27.25 3.00
N ARG A 26 3.92 -27.15 4.31
CA ARG A 26 3.31 -26.10 5.11
C ARG A 26 3.82 -24.71 4.70
N THR A 27 5.15 -24.55 4.61
CA THR A 27 5.77 -23.29 4.18
C THR A 27 5.34 -22.91 2.76
N TYR A 28 5.27 -23.88 1.83
CA TYR A 28 4.81 -23.62 0.47
C TYR A 28 3.35 -23.16 0.43
N LYS A 29 2.45 -23.80 1.19
CA LYS A 29 1.05 -23.42 1.31
C LYS A 29 0.90 -22.01 1.90
N GLU A 30 1.66 -21.66 2.94
CA GLU A 30 1.64 -20.33 3.56
C GLU A 30 2.11 -19.24 2.58
N ARG A 31 3.22 -19.49 1.84
CA ARG A 31 3.70 -18.56 0.79
C ARG A 31 2.68 -18.35 -0.32
N THR A 32 1.99 -19.42 -0.74
CA THR A 32 0.98 -19.34 -1.79
C THR A 32 -0.25 -18.54 -1.31
N ARG A 33 -0.73 -18.77 -0.09
CA ARG A 33 -1.81 -18.00 0.53
C ARG A 33 -1.45 -16.52 0.64
N SER A 34 -0.24 -16.20 1.08
CA SER A 34 0.26 -14.83 1.17
C SER A 34 0.26 -14.13 -0.19
N LYS A 35 0.72 -14.80 -1.25
CA LYS A 35 0.70 -14.27 -2.63
C LYS A 35 -0.72 -13.98 -3.13
N ILE A 36 -1.67 -14.88 -2.86
CA ILE A 36 -3.07 -14.69 -3.27
C ILE A 36 -3.68 -13.49 -2.53
N ARG A 37 -3.45 -13.37 -1.22
CA ARG A 37 -3.93 -12.24 -0.43
C ARG A 37 -3.30 -10.93 -0.89
N ALA A 38 -1.99 -10.91 -1.16
CA ALA A 38 -1.30 -9.72 -1.67
C ALA A 38 -1.87 -9.25 -3.01
N ARG A 39 -2.23 -10.17 -3.93
CA ARG A 39 -2.87 -9.83 -5.22
C ARG A 39 -4.18 -9.07 -5.04
N LYS A 40 -5.00 -9.46 -4.06
CA LYS A 40 -6.25 -8.76 -3.74
C LYS A 40 -5.96 -7.29 -3.37
N TYR A 41 -5.00 -7.04 -2.47
CA TYR A 41 -4.67 -5.69 -2.05
C TYR A 41 -3.97 -4.87 -3.14
N ILE A 42 -3.15 -5.49 -3.99
CA ILE A 42 -2.58 -4.84 -5.17
C ILE A 42 -3.69 -4.35 -6.11
N TRP A 43 -4.71 -5.19 -6.34
CA TRP A 43 -5.84 -4.79 -7.16
C TRP A 43 -6.65 -3.65 -6.53
N GLN A 44 -6.93 -3.72 -5.23
CA GLN A 44 -7.60 -2.66 -4.48
C GLN A 44 -6.82 -1.35 -4.55
N LEU A 45 -5.51 -1.38 -4.32
CA LEU A 45 -4.63 -0.21 -4.40
C LEU A 45 -4.68 0.44 -5.79
N ARG A 46 -4.58 -0.36 -6.85
CA ARG A 46 -4.68 0.15 -8.23
C ARG A 46 -6.04 0.78 -8.51
N SER A 47 -7.12 0.15 -8.07
CA SER A 47 -8.47 0.66 -8.20
C SER A 47 -8.65 1.98 -7.45
N THR A 48 -8.14 2.08 -6.23
CA THR A 48 -8.15 3.31 -5.41
C THR A 48 -7.39 4.43 -6.11
N MET A 49 -6.18 4.15 -6.61
CA MET A 49 -5.37 5.14 -7.33
C MET A 49 -6.08 5.62 -8.61
N MET A 50 -6.67 4.72 -9.38
CA MET A 50 -7.40 5.10 -10.59
C MET A 50 -8.65 5.94 -10.28
N ARG A 51 -9.41 5.60 -9.23
CA ARG A 51 -10.63 6.29 -8.84
C ARG A 51 -10.38 7.67 -8.27
N HIS A 52 -9.37 7.83 -7.43
CA HIS A 52 -9.14 9.03 -6.65
C HIS A 52 -8.01 9.93 -7.16
N LEU A 53 -7.08 9.36 -7.96
CA LEU A 53 -5.96 10.07 -8.57
C LEU A 53 -5.92 9.93 -10.09
N GLY A 54 -7.05 9.66 -10.72
CA GLY A 54 -7.20 9.73 -12.18
C GLY A 54 -6.87 11.12 -12.71
N ILE A 55 -7.33 11.45 -13.91
CA ILE A 55 -7.04 12.74 -14.57
C ILE A 55 -7.69 13.89 -13.81
N VAL A 56 -8.99 13.76 -13.49
CA VAL A 56 -9.76 14.79 -12.79
C VAL A 56 -9.75 14.50 -11.29
N ARG A 57 -9.36 15.48 -10.51
CA ARG A 57 -9.14 15.38 -9.06
C ARG A 57 -9.81 16.51 -8.30
N ASN A 58 -10.11 16.27 -7.05
CA ASN A 58 -10.49 17.31 -6.09
C ASN A 58 -10.01 16.90 -4.69
N GLN A 59 -9.96 17.86 -3.76
CA GLN A 59 -9.45 17.64 -2.40
C GLN A 59 -10.16 16.47 -1.70
N SER A 60 -11.49 16.43 -1.78
CA SER A 60 -12.29 15.38 -1.12
C SER A 60 -11.96 13.99 -1.67
N SER A 61 -11.85 13.84 -3.01
CA SER A 61 -11.50 12.57 -3.63
C SER A 61 -10.10 12.13 -3.26
N ILE A 62 -9.11 13.03 -3.34
CA ILE A 62 -7.73 12.74 -2.96
C ILE A 62 -7.65 12.29 -1.49
N PHE A 63 -8.36 12.96 -0.59
CA PHE A 63 -8.40 12.60 0.83
C PHE A 63 -9.01 11.21 1.06
N LYS A 64 -10.12 10.89 0.40
CA LYS A 64 -10.72 9.55 0.43
C LYS A 64 -9.74 8.48 -0.05
N GLY A 65 -9.02 8.76 -1.15
CA GLY A 65 -7.98 7.87 -1.67
C GLY A 65 -6.86 7.63 -0.66
N LEU A 66 -6.38 8.67 0.02
CA LEU A 66 -5.37 8.54 1.08
C LEU A 66 -5.87 7.65 2.22
N THR A 67 -7.09 7.87 2.69
CA THR A 67 -7.69 7.06 3.75
C THR A 67 -7.78 5.57 3.35
N GLU A 68 -8.18 5.28 2.11
CA GLU A 68 -8.20 3.91 1.59
C GLU A 68 -6.80 3.29 1.50
N ILE A 69 -5.78 4.05 1.08
CA ILE A 69 -4.39 3.57 1.03
C ILE A 69 -3.87 3.22 2.42
N ILE A 70 -4.12 4.06 3.42
CA ILE A 70 -3.74 3.81 4.82
C ILE A 70 -4.45 2.55 5.36
N ARG A 71 -5.73 2.36 5.02
CA ARG A 71 -6.48 1.15 5.38
C ARG A 71 -5.86 -0.10 4.74
N ILE A 72 -5.56 -0.05 3.44
CA ILE A 72 -4.90 -1.15 2.71
C ILE A 72 -3.55 -1.49 3.35
N GLU A 73 -2.74 -0.49 3.70
CA GLU A 73 -1.45 -0.69 4.37
C GLU A 73 -1.61 -1.45 5.68
N ARG A 74 -2.54 -1.02 6.52
CA ARG A 74 -2.80 -1.65 7.82
C ARG A 74 -3.25 -3.11 7.67
N GLU A 75 -4.18 -3.38 6.75
CA GLU A 75 -4.77 -4.70 6.54
C GLU A 75 -3.83 -5.67 5.83
N SER A 76 -2.87 -5.16 5.06
CA SER A 76 -1.93 -5.97 4.26
C SER A 76 -0.52 -6.06 4.85
N ARG A 77 -0.32 -5.60 6.07
CA ARG A 77 0.99 -5.58 6.72
C ARG A 77 1.66 -6.95 6.69
N GLY A 78 2.90 -7.00 6.24
CA GLY A 78 3.72 -8.22 6.19
C GLY A 78 3.36 -9.22 5.08
N LEU A 79 2.41 -8.93 4.18
CA LEU A 79 2.02 -9.86 3.13
C LEU A 79 3.02 -9.93 1.97
N SER A 80 3.65 -8.80 1.60
CA SER A 80 4.54 -8.74 0.42
C SER A 80 5.35 -7.45 0.41
N ALA A 81 6.68 -7.55 0.24
CA ALA A 81 7.56 -6.38 0.05
C ALA A 81 7.11 -5.53 -1.15
N LYS A 82 6.81 -6.18 -2.30
CA LYS A 82 6.30 -5.48 -3.49
C LYS A 82 5.05 -4.64 -3.20
N LEU A 83 4.12 -5.15 -2.40
CA LEU A 83 2.92 -4.40 -2.04
C LEU A 83 3.26 -3.21 -1.14
N ASN A 84 4.19 -3.37 -0.19
CA ASN A 84 4.65 -2.28 0.66
C ASN A 84 5.29 -1.14 -0.17
N ASP A 85 6.14 -1.50 -1.15
CA ASP A 85 6.74 -0.51 -2.07
C ASP A 85 5.67 0.22 -2.88
N MET A 86 4.69 -0.50 -3.41
CA MET A 86 3.57 0.11 -4.15
C MET A 86 2.75 1.06 -3.26
N ILE A 87 2.50 0.70 -2.01
CA ILE A 87 1.80 1.56 -1.04
C ILE A 87 2.62 2.82 -0.77
N LEU A 88 3.92 2.69 -0.53
CA LEU A 88 4.81 3.82 -0.29
C LEU A 88 4.80 4.80 -1.48
N VAL A 89 4.98 4.29 -2.69
CA VAL A 89 4.92 5.12 -3.93
C VAL A 89 3.54 5.79 -4.08
N SER A 90 2.46 5.08 -3.78
CA SER A 90 1.11 5.64 -3.83
C SER A 90 0.91 6.77 -2.84
N LYS A 91 1.50 6.69 -1.65
CA LYS A 91 1.49 7.78 -0.67
C LYS A 91 2.24 9.01 -1.17
N PHE A 92 3.41 8.87 -1.79
CA PHE A 92 4.13 9.98 -2.40
C PHE A 92 3.29 10.67 -3.47
N ILE A 93 2.68 9.89 -4.38
CA ILE A 93 1.87 10.43 -5.46
C ILE A 93 0.66 11.19 -4.91
N ILE A 94 -0.06 10.63 -3.93
CA ILE A 94 -1.29 11.25 -3.42
C ILE A 94 -1.01 12.50 -2.60
N VAL A 95 0.04 12.50 -1.78
CA VAL A 95 0.45 13.67 -1.01
C VAL A 95 0.95 14.78 -1.94
N GLY A 96 1.74 14.44 -2.96
CA GLY A 96 2.15 15.41 -3.98
C GLY A 96 0.98 16.03 -4.72
N ALA A 97 -0.02 15.21 -5.10
CA ALA A 97 -1.24 15.70 -5.74
C ALA A 97 -2.09 16.58 -4.81
N MET A 98 -2.10 16.30 -3.51
CA MET A 98 -2.78 17.10 -2.50
C MET A 98 -2.12 18.48 -2.30
N LYS A 99 -0.79 18.50 -2.30
CA LYS A 99 0.01 19.74 -2.11
C LYS A 99 -0.09 20.68 -3.31
N ARG A 100 -0.30 20.15 -4.53
CA ARG A 100 -0.42 20.98 -5.73
C ARG A 100 -1.86 21.45 -5.89
N THR A 101 -2.11 22.69 -5.51
CA THR A 101 -3.43 23.34 -5.55
C THR A 101 -3.60 24.20 -6.81
N GLU A 102 -3.33 23.58 -7.98
CA GLU A 102 -3.50 24.17 -9.31
C GLU A 102 -3.91 23.08 -10.32
N SER A 103 -4.31 23.49 -11.52
CA SER A 103 -4.44 22.60 -12.69
C SER A 103 -3.32 22.90 -13.67
N ARG A 104 -2.49 21.87 -14.00
CA ARG A 104 -1.38 21.99 -14.94
C ARG A 104 -1.10 20.65 -15.62
N GLY A 105 -1.03 20.65 -16.94
CA GLY A 105 -0.81 19.44 -17.73
C GLY A 105 -1.86 18.36 -17.43
N CYS A 106 -1.42 17.15 -17.07
CA CYS A 106 -2.31 16.04 -16.70
C CYS A 106 -2.83 16.11 -15.24
N HIS A 107 -2.44 17.12 -14.47
CA HIS A 107 -2.92 17.36 -13.11
C HIS A 107 -4.10 18.32 -13.17
N LEU A 108 -5.31 17.80 -13.35
CA LEU A 108 -6.52 18.60 -13.40
C LEU A 108 -7.22 18.57 -12.05
N ARG A 109 -7.27 19.71 -11.37
CA ARG A 109 -7.95 19.93 -10.09
C ARG A 109 -9.27 20.67 -10.34
N TYR A 110 -10.39 19.98 -10.15
CA TYR A 110 -11.71 20.60 -10.32
C TYR A 110 -11.96 21.74 -9.32
N ASP A 111 -11.36 21.66 -8.14
CA ASP A 111 -11.41 22.67 -7.07
C ASP A 111 -10.36 23.79 -7.25
N TYR A 112 -9.38 23.63 -8.12
CA TYR A 112 -8.37 24.62 -8.50
C TYR A 112 -8.13 24.59 -10.03
N PRO A 113 -9.07 25.10 -10.84
CA PRO A 113 -9.06 24.90 -12.29
C PRO A 113 -7.97 25.68 -13.03
N ASN A 114 -7.38 26.69 -12.41
CA ASN A 114 -6.38 27.56 -13.04
C ASN A 114 -4.96 27.13 -12.66
N GLU A 115 -4.00 27.51 -13.48
CA GLU A 115 -2.58 27.44 -13.17
C GLU A 115 -2.22 28.50 -12.13
N ASP A 116 -1.29 28.18 -11.23
CA ASP A 116 -0.76 29.11 -10.24
C ASP A 116 0.75 29.30 -10.48
N PRO A 117 1.23 30.54 -10.74
CA PRO A 117 2.65 30.83 -10.93
C PRO A 117 3.55 30.36 -9.76
N ASN A 118 3.03 30.29 -8.54
CA ASN A 118 3.77 29.80 -7.39
C ASN A 118 4.14 28.32 -7.48
N PHE A 119 3.46 27.56 -8.34
CA PHE A 119 3.75 26.15 -8.62
C PHE A 119 4.58 25.93 -9.90
N LEU A 120 5.21 26.96 -10.47
CA LEU A 120 6.23 26.82 -11.52
C LEU A 120 7.53 26.25 -10.94
N LYS A 121 7.41 25.17 -10.16
CA LYS A 121 8.51 24.47 -9.51
C LYS A 121 8.14 23.01 -9.25
N HIS A 122 9.15 22.19 -9.07
CA HIS A 122 8.95 20.81 -8.61
C HIS A 122 8.53 20.80 -7.14
N ILE A 123 7.77 19.77 -6.77
CA ILE A 123 7.46 19.45 -5.37
C ILE A 123 8.35 18.29 -4.99
N ASP A 124 9.44 18.59 -4.30
CA ASP A 124 10.36 17.58 -3.81
C ASP A 124 9.79 16.91 -2.56
N GLN A 125 9.90 15.59 -2.50
CA GLN A 125 9.43 14.79 -1.39
C GLN A 125 10.51 13.77 -0.97
N SER A 126 10.77 13.69 0.32
CA SER A 126 11.56 12.63 0.96
C SER A 126 10.68 11.81 1.90
N GLN A 127 11.19 10.69 2.42
CA GLN A 127 10.44 9.92 3.42
C GLN A 127 10.13 10.77 4.67
N GLU A 128 11.05 11.61 5.10
CA GLU A 128 10.85 12.49 6.27
C GLU A 128 9.73 13.51 6.01
N THR A 129 9.75 14.15 4.83
CA THR A 129 8.69 15.11 4.46
C THR A 129 7.35 14.41 4.30
N LEU A 130 7.31 13.19 3.75
CA LEU A 130 6.10 12.40 3.63
C LEU A 130 5.47 12.09 4.99
N ILE A 131 6.29 11.68 5.97
CA ILE A 131 5.81 11.37 7.32
C ILE A 131 5.18 12.62 7.95
N LYS A 132 5.90 13.76 7.93
CA LYS A 132 5.39 15.04 8.46
C LYS A 132 4.09 15.49 7.77
N ASP A 133 4.02 15.34 6.45
CA ASP A 133 2.82 15.69 5.69
C ASP A 133 1.63 14.80 6.08
N LEU A 134 1.84 13.49 6.28
CA LEU A 134 0.80 12.57 6.70
C LEU A 134 0.30 12.86 8.12
N GLU A 135 1.19 13.17 9.06
CA GLU A 135 0.85 13.57 10.42
C GLU A 135 0.03 14.86 10.43
N ASN A 136 0.43 15.88 9.66
CA ASN A 136 -0.30 17.13 9.51
C ASN A 136 -1.70 16.95 8.91
N ILE A 137 -1.84 16.05 7.92
CA ILE A 137 -3.13 15.73 7.30
C ILE A 137 -4.04 15.04 8.31
N GLN A 138 -3.50 14.10 9.09
CA GLN A 138 -4.24 13.35 10.10
C GLN A 138 -4.75 14.29 11.20
N SER A 139 -3.89 15.13 11.77
CA SER A 139 -4.26 16.12 12.80
C SER A 139 -5.35 17.07 12.35
N LYS A 140 -5.28 17.54 11.09
CA LYS A 140 -6.33 18.39 10.51
C LYS A 140 -7.65 17.65 10.32
N SER A 141 -7.63 16.37 10.01
CA SER A 141 -8.84 15.55 9.84
C SER A 141 -9.54 15.30 11.16
N GLU A 142 -8.80 15.07 12.23
CA GLU A 142 -9.34 14.90 13.59
C GLU A 142 -10.01 16.18 14.08
N LEU A 143 -9.37 17.34 13.90
CA LEU A 143 -9.94 18.66 14.21
C LEU A 143 -11.20 18.96 13.42
N PHE A 144 -11.29 18.50 12.16
CA PHE A 144 -12.49 18.70 11.35
C PHE A 144 -13.66 17.84 11.82
N ILE A 145 -13.37 16.62 12.23
CA ILE A 145 -14.37 15.69 12.79
C ILE A 145 -14.90 16.23 14.12
N GLU A 146 -14.03 16.65 15.04
CA GLU A 146 -14.44 17.21 16.32
C GLU A 146 -15.36 18.43 16.18
N LYS A 147 -15.03 19.34 15.25
CA LYS A 147 -15.87 20.51 14.96
C LYS A 147 -17.22 20.18 14.33
N SER A 148 -17.31 19.04 13.62
CA SER A 148 -18.55 18.58 13.01
C SER A 148 -19.53 17.94 14.01
N PHE A 149 -19.03 17.51 15.18
CA PHE A 149 -19.86 16.97 16.27
C PHE A 149 -20.17 18.00 17.37
N ALA A 150 -19.57 19.20 17.31
CA ALA A 150 -19.78 20.27 18.29
C ALA A 150 -20.86 21.29 17.89
N ASN A 151 -21.49 21.11 16.73
CA ASN A 151 -22.65 21.85 16.24
C ASN A 151 -23.85 20.93 16.11
#